data_22afa1714d61017a0ef539b93d87ba24
#
_entry.id   22afa1714d61017a0ef539b93d87ba24
#
_cell.length_a   1.000
_cell.length_b   1.000
_cell.length_c   1.000
_cell.angle_alpha   90.00
_cell.angle_beta   90.00
_cell.angle_gamma   90.00
#
_symmetry.space_group_name_H-M   'P 1'
#
loop_
_entity.id
_entity.type
_entity.pdbx_description
1 polymer ?
#
loop_
_entity_poly.entity_id
_entity_poly.type
_entity_poly.pdbx_seq_one_letter_code
_entity_poly.pdbx_strand_id
1 'polypeptide(L)'
;MDDLMARIRASSTMPGFMPPVTIEGVEYVDGALGDTGGIPIDGAQLDGYDRFFVVCTRPRDYIKNEVKRPQTLRRLCRHRPAVAEAIIARPARYNATREMLRDLESDGKAYVFYPRVMPVTNKERNVTKLRQAYALGMAQANAELPQWRVFLGV
;
A
#
# COMPACT_ATOMS: atom_id res chain seq x y z
N MET A 1 -5.83 16.36 -18.42
CA MET A 1 -4.70 16.35 -17.46
C MET A 1 -5.16 16.60 -16.03
N ASP A 2 -6.15 17.48 -15.83
CA ASP A 2 -6.69 17.81 -14.49
C ASP A 2 -7.35 16.64 -13.76
N ASP A 3 -8.02 15.74 -14.49
CA ASP A 3 -8.64 14.55 -13.92
C ASP A 3 -7.60 13.54 -13.34
N LEU A 4 -6.49 13.33 -14.04
CA LEU A 4 -5.41 12.46 -13.55
C LEU A 4 -4.80 13.01 -12.25
N MET A 5 -4.56 14.32 -12.17
CA MET A 5 -4.02 14.95 -10.96
C MET A 5 -5.00 14.89 -9.79
N ALA A 6 -6.30 15.03 -10.06
CA ALA A 6 -7.34 14.86 -9.05
C ALA A 6 -7.36 13.41 -8.52
N ARG A 7 -7.25 12.40 -9.39
CA ARG A 7 -7.19 10.97 -9.02
C ARG A 7 -5.92 10.63 -8.22
N ILE A 8 -4.75 11.14 -8.62
CA ILE A 8 -3.49 10.98 -7.88
C ILE A 8 -3.62 11.60 -6.48
N ARG A 9 -4.17 12.80 -6.38
CA ARG A 9 -4.40 13.47 -5.11
C ARG A 9 -5.39 12.69 -4.23
N ALA A 10 -6.48 12.20 -4.81
CA ALA A 10 -7.48 11.39 -4.12
C ALA A 10 -6.86 10.13 -3.52
N SER A 11 -6.04 9.40 -4.30
CA SER A 11 -5.41 8.14 -3.88
C SER A 11 -4.42 8.29 -2.71
N SER A 12 -3.97 9.52 -2.43
CA SER A 12 -3.05 9.83 -1.32
C SER A 12 -3.67 10.71 -0.23
N THR A 13 -4.99 10.93 -0.28
CA THR A 13 -5.70 11.79 0.68
C THR A 13 -5.95 11.06 2.01
N MET A 14 -5.09 11.32 3.00
CA MET A 14 -5.20 10.71 4.32
C MET A 14 -6.38 11.28 5.12
N PRO A 15 -7.35 10.45 5.53
CA PRO A 15 -8.48 10.89 6.35
C PRO A 15 -8.02 11.52 7.67
N GLY A 16 -8.66 12.62 8.06
CA GLY A 16 -8.34 13.37 9.27
C GLY A 16 -7.19 14.38 9.13
N PHE A 17 -6.36 14.27 8.08
CA PHE A 17 -5.28 15.21 7.79
C PHE A 17 -5.57 16.06 6.56
N MET A 18 -6.32 15.51 5.60
CA MET A 18 -6.64 16.15 4.34
C MET A 18 -8.14 16.06 4.07
N PRO A 19 -8.76 17.08 3.46
CA PRO A 19 -10.15 16.98 3.02
C PRO A 19 -10.25 15.95 1.87
N PRO A 20 -11.36 15.20 1.78
CA PRO A 20 -11.63 14.33 0.63
C PRO A 20 -11.54 15.08 -0.70
N VAL A 21 -11.20 14.37 -1.75
CA VAL A 21 -11.21 14.90 -3.11
C VAL A 21 -12.51 14.50 -3.79
N THR A 22 -13.24 15.47 -4.32
CA THR A 22 -14.46 15.20 -5.09
C THR A 22 -14.11 15.04 -6.56
N ILE A 23 -14.50 13.90 -7.14
CA ILE A 23 -14.40 13.62 -8.58
C ILE A 23 -15.77 13.17 -9.04
N GLU A 24 -16.32 13.86 -10.05
CA GLU A 24 -17.64 13.56 -10.61
C GLU A 24 -18.77 13.47 -9.55
N GLY A 25 -18.69 14.33 -8.52
CA GLY A 25 -19.68 14.39 -7.43
C GLY A 25 -19.48 13.33 -6.34
N VAL A 26 -18.49 12.45 -6.43
CA VAL A 26 -18.16 11.41 -5.43
C VAL A 26 -16.93 11.83 -4.62
N GLU A 27 -17.02 11.72 -3.30
CA GLU A 27 -15.87 11.96 -2.40
C GLU A 27 -14.95 10.73 -2.33
N TYR A 28 -13.66 10.96 -2.55
CA TYR A 28 -12.60 9.95 -2.48
C TYR A 28 -11.61 10.26 -1.35
N VAL A 29 -11.08 9.21 -0.76
CA VAL A 29 -9.99 9.21 0.22
C VAL A 29 -8.91 8.21 -0.18
N ASP A 30 -7.81 8.13 0.59
CA ASP A 30 -6.66 7.27 0.36
C ASP A 30 -7.06 5.82 -0.01
N GLY A 31 -6.55 5.33 -1.13
CA GLY A 31 -6.81 4.00 -1.65
C GLY A 31 -6.38 2.86 -0.71
N ALA A 32 -5.53 3.16 0.28
CA ALA A 32 -5.17 2.20 1.32
C ALA A 32 -6.34 1.79 2.23
N LEU A 33 -7.49 2.48 2.14
CA LEU A 33 -8.72 2.10 2.84
C LEU A 33 -9.60 1.11 2.07
N GLY A 34 -9.22 0.78 0.83
CA GLY A 34 -9.90 -0.24 0.02
C GLY A 34 -9.75 -1.66 0.57
N ASP A 35 -10.30 -2.62 -0.15
CA ASP A 35 -10.46 -4.00 0.31
C ASP A 35 -9.13 -4.76 0.46
N THR A 36 -8.08 -4.35 -0.22
CA THR A 36 -6.73 -4.92 -0.11
C THR A 36 -5.83 -4.21 0.90
N GLY A 37 -6.36 -3.21 1.62
CA GLY A 37 -5.62 -2.47 2.65
C GLY A 37 -4.46 -1.61 2.13
N GLY A 38 -4.33 -1.45 0.81
CA GLY A 38 -3.37 -0.58 0.14
C GLY A 38 -2.33 -1.27 -0.74
N ILE A 39 -2.55 -2.53 -1.10
CA ILE A 39 -1.80 -3.26 -2.13
C ILE A 39 -2.81 -3.55 -3.25
N PRO A 40 -2.84 -2.79 -4.36
CA PRO A 40 -3.95 -2.78 -5.32
C PRO A 40 -3.88 -3.97 -6.31
N ILE A 41 -3.73 -5.19 -5.80
CA ILE A 41 -3.66 -6.40 -6.63
C ILE A 41 -5.02 -6.78 -7.20
N ASP A 42 -6.09 -6.50 -6.47
CA ASP A 42 -7.48 -6.73 -6.89
C ASP A 42 -7.82 -6.00 -8.19
N GLY A 43 -7.38 -4.76 -8.34
CA GLY A 43 -7.54 -4.01 -9.59
C GLY A 43 -6.87 -4.71 -10.77
N ALA A 44 -5.63 -5.17 -10.60
CA ALA A 44 -4.92 -5.89 -11.66
C ALA A 44 -5.59 -7.24 -12.00
N GLN A 45 -6.13 -7.94 -11.00
CA GLN A 45 -6.88 -9.18 -11.22
C GLN A 45 -8.19 -8.93 -11.98
N LEU A 46 -8.91 -7.85 -11.65
CA LEU A 46 -10.12 -7.43 -12.36
C LEU A 46 -9.84 -7.05 -13.82
N ASP A 47 -8.66 -6.48 -14.09
CA ASP A 47 -8.19 -6.20 -15.45
C ASP A 47 -7.73 -7.44 -16.22
N GLY A 48 -7.80 -8.64 -15.60
CA GLY A 48 -7.51 -9.93 -16.23
C GLY A 48 -6.06 -10.37 -16.17
N TYR A 49 -5.21 -9.69 -15.38
CA TYR A 49 -3.83 -10.13 -15.18
C TYR A 49 -3.76 -11.29 -14.18
N ASP A 50 -2.91 -12.28 -14.45
CA ASP A 50 -2.69 -13.48 -13.65
C ASP A 50 -1.25 -13.64 -13.14
N ARG A 51 -0.35 -12.74 -13.56
CA ARG A 51 1.05 -12.67 -13.09
C ARG A 51 1.37 -11.28 -12.58
N PHE A 52 2.03 -11.20 -11.43
CA PHE A 52 2.21 -9.95 -10.70
C PHE A 52 3.65 -9.73 -10.29
N PHE A 53 4.20 -8.57 -10.62
CA PHE A 53 5.43 -8.07 -10.01
C PHE A 53 5.06 -7.00 -8.98
N VAL A 54 5.25 -7.32 -7.70
CA VAL A 54 4.78 -6.47 -6.59
C VAL A 54 5.97 -5.89 -5.83
N VAL A 55 6.00 -4.58 -5.65
CA VAL A 55 7.00 -3.89 -4.83
C VAL A 55 6.38 -3.48 -3.51
N CYS A 56 6.73 -4.19 -2.44
CA CYS A 56 6.29 -3.87 -1.10
C CYS A 56 7.20 -2.83 -0.44
N THR A 57 6.63 -1.97 0.41
CA THR A 57 7.35 -0.96 1.19
C THR A 57 7.62 -1.38 2.63
N ARG A 58 7.31 -2.63 2.97
CA ARG A 58 7.54 -3.21 4.30
C ARG A 58 8.25 -4.56 4.18
N PRO A 59 9.11 -4.91 5.15
CA PRO A 59 9.79 -6.21 5.19
C PRO A 59 8.82 -7.40 5.12
N ARG A 60 9.35 -8.57 4.75
CA ARG A 60 8.54 -9.78 4.53
C ARG A 60 7.77 -10.24 5.77
N ASP A 61 8.31 -10.05 6.95
CA ASP A 61 7.74 -10.44 8.25
C ASP A 61 6.85 -9.35 8.89
N TYR A 62 6.71 -8.20 8.22
CA TYR A 62 5.89 -7.12 8.77
C TYR A 62 4.43 -7.51 8.86
N ILE A 63 3.85 -7.34 10.05
CA ILE A 63 2.42 -7.48 10.34
C ILE A 63 1.89 -6.11 10.76
N LYS A 64 0.81 -5.68 10.14
CA LYS A 64 0.16 -4.43 10.50
C LYS A 64 -0.69 -4.64 11.77
N ASN A 65 -0.38 -3.87 12.81
CA ASN A 65 -1.11 -3.94 14.09
C ASN A 65 -2.52 -3.37 13.97
N GLU A 66 -3.43 -3.95 14.73
CA GLU A 66 -4.81 -3.47 14.87
C GLU A 66 -4.89 -2.04 15.44
N VAL A 67 -6.01 -1.39 15.20
CA VAL A 67 -6.29 -0.06 15.74
C VAL A 67 -6.52 -0.14 17.25
N LYS A 68 -5.67 0.49 18.04
CA LYS A 68 -5.70 0.38 19.52
C LYS A 68 -6.97 0.93 20.16
N ARG A 69 -7.63 1.92 19.57
CA ARG A 69 -8.79 2.62 20.14
C ARG A 69 -9.89 2.83 19.09
N PRO A 70 -10.57 1.76 18.63
CA PRO A 70 -11.57 1.86 17.55
C PRO A 70 -12.77 2.76 17.94
N GLN A 71 -13.20 2.74 19.20
CA GLN A 71 -14.32 3.57 19.66
C GLN A 71 -14.00 5.08 19.62
N THR A 72 -12.76 5.44 19.96
CA THR A 72 -12.31 6.84 19.85
C THR A 72 -12.30 7.29 18.39
N LEU A 73 -11.86 6.42 17.50
CA LEU A 73 -11.85 6.69 16.05
C LEU A 73 -13.29 6.86 15.52
N ARG A 74 -14.23 5.98 15.90
CA ARG A 74 -15.65 6.10 15.54
C ARG A 74 -16.25 7.45 15.99
N ARG A 75 -15.94 7.90 17.20
CA ARG A 75 -16.38 9.20 17.69
C ARG A 75 -15.79 10.36 16.91
N LEU A 76 -14.50 10.29 16.57
CA LEU A 76 -13.81 11.32 15.81
C LEU A 76 -14.37 11.42 14.39
N CYS A 77 -14.63 10.28 13.76
CA CYS A 77 -15.18 10.18 12.40
C CYS A 77 -16.72 10.09 12.36
N ARG A 78 -17.43 10.60 13.38
CA ARG A 78 -18.90 10.48 13.49
C ARG A 78 -19.68 10.96 12.25
N HIS A 79 -19.13 11.93 11.51
CA HIS A 79 -19.74 12.45 10.28
C HIS A 79 -19.38 11.64 9.04
N ARG A 80 -18.46 10.69 9.16
CA ARG A 80 -18.01 9.78 8.09
C ARG A 80 -17.78 8.38 8.67
N PRO A 81 -18.83 7.68 9.13
CA PRO A 81 -18.69 6.40 9.83
C PRO A 81 -18.04 5.32 8.95
N ALA A 82 -18.31 5.30 7.65
CA ALA A 82 -17.68 4.38 6.69
C ALA A 82 -16.16 4.51 6.67
N VAL A 83 -15.63 5.73 6.79
CA VAL A 83 -14.18 5.97 6.87
C VAL A 83 -13.59 5.38 8.15
N ALA A 84 -14.29 5.53 9.30
CA ALA A 84 -13.85 4.93 10.57
C ALA A 84 -13.75 3.40 10.45
N GLU A 85 -14.77 2.75 9.91
CA GLU A 85 -14.79 1.29 9.76
C GLU A 85 -13.72 0.82 8.76
N ALA A 86 -13.50 1.54 7.66
CA ALA A 86 -12.43 1.25 6.72
C ALA A 86 -11.04 1.33 7.37
N ILE A 87 -10.78 2.36 8.20
CA ILE A 87 -9.51 2.48 8.96
C ILE A 87 -9.36 1.33 9.95
N ILE A 88 -10.43 0.93 10.64
CA ILE A 88 -10.42 -0.18 11.61
C ILE A 88 -10.17 -1.51 10.91
N ALA A 89 -10.78 -1.74 9.75
CA ALA A 89 -10.65 -2.98 8.98
C ALA A 89 -9.30 -3.07 8.23
N ARG A 90 -8.66 -1.94 7.93
CA ARG A 90 -7.44 -1.88 7.13
C ARG A 90 -6.32 -2.84 7.56
N PRO A 91 -5.97 -2.99 8.86
CA PRO A 91 -4.91 -3.92 9.27
C PRO A 91 -5.19 -5.36 8.86
N ALA A 92 -6.38 -5.86 9.10
CA ALA A 92 -6.78 -7.22 8.74
C ALA A 92 -6.73 -7.41 7.21
N ARG A 93 -7.31 -6.49 6.43
CA ARG A 93 -7.29 -6.50 4.96
C ARG A 93 -5.86 -6.51 4.41
N TYR A 94 -4.99 -5.62 4.92
CA TYR A 94 -3.59 -5.55 4.51
C TYR A 94 -2.83 -6.85 4.80
N ASN A 95 -3.02 -7.44 5.99
CA ASN A 95 -2.36 -8.68 6.36
C ASN A 95 -2.86 -9.86 5.51
N ALA A 96 -4.17 -9.96 5.27
CA ALA A 96 -4.76 -10.98 4.38
C ALA A 96 -4.23 -10.87 2.95
N THR A 97 -4.12 -9.65 2.41
CA THR A 97 -3.52 -9.44 1.08
C THR A 97 -2.06 -9.89 1.04
N ARG A 98 -1.30 -9.67 2.12
CA ARG A 98 0.09 -10.16 2.19
C ARG A 98 0.20 -11.69 2.25
N GLU A 99 -0.75 -12.36 2.86
CA GLU A 99 -0.85 -13.83 2.82
C GLU A 99 -1.17 -14.31 1.41
N MET A 100 -2.17 -13.73 0.77
CA MET A 100 -2.48 -14.02 -0.64
C MET A 100 -1.27 -13.81 -1.57
N LEU A 101 -0.45 -12.78 -1.34
CA LEU A 101 0.78 -12.58 -2.12
C LEU A 101 1.79 -13.70 -1.91
N ARG A 102 1.91 -14.27 -0.69
CA ARG A 102 2.80 -15.42 -0.43
C ARG A 102 2.30 -16.67 -1.16
N ASP A 103 0.99 -16.88 -1.22
CA ASP A 103 0.39 -17.99 -1.96
C ASP A 103 0.68 -17.84 -3.46
N LEU A 104 0.50 -16.64 -4.01
CA LEU A 104 0.83 -16.33 -5.41
C LEU A 104 2.33 -16.47 -5.72
N GLU A 105 3.22 -16.13 -4.77
CA GLU A 105 4.66 -16.40 -4.90
C GLU A 105 4.93 -17.92 -4.97
N SER A 106 4.28 -18.70 -4.09
CA SER A 106 4.43 -20.16 -4.06
C SER A 106 3.93 -20.83 -5.34
N ASP A 107 2.89 -20.28 -5.94
CA ASP A 107 2.32 -20.72 -7.21
C ASP A 107 3.12 -20.24 -8.44
N GLY A 108 4.19 -19.45 -8.24
CA GLY A 108 4.97 -18.85 -9.34
C GLY A 108 4.24 -17.75 -10.12
N LYS A 109 3.09 -17.28 -9.60
CA LYS A 109 2.27 -16.24 -10.21
C LYS A 109 2.66 -14.82 -9.78
N ALA A 110 3.39 -14.67 -8.68
CA ALA A 110 3.90 -13.39 -8.25
C ALA A 110 5.40 -13.43 -7.97
N TYR A 111 6.08 -12.33 -8.27
CA TYR A 111 7.36 -11.98 -7.68
C TYR A 111 7.15 -10.79 -6.77
N VAL A 112 7.46 -10.94 -5.49
CA VAL A 112 7.27 -9.86 -4.52
C VAL A 112 8.61 -9.38 -3.98
N PHE A 113 8.94 -8.13 -4.29
CA PHE A 113 10.08 -7.46 -3.70
C PHE A 113 9.72 -6.96 -2.30
N TYR A 114 10.45 -7.42 -1.29
CA TYR A 114 10.35 -6.96 0.09
C TYR A 114 11.66 -6.26 0.49
N PRO A 115 11.62 -5.01 0.99
CA PRO A 115 12.84 -4.40 1.51
C PRO A 115 13.35 -5.19 2.70
N ARG A 116 14.65 -5.52 2.71
CA ARG A 116 15.29 -6.24 3.82
C ARG A 116 15.33 -5.40 5.09
N VAL A 117 15.51 -4.08 4.92
CA VAL A 117 15.56 -3.11 6.00
C VAL A 117 14.72 -1.90 5.64
N MET A 118 13.96 -1.39 6.61
CA MET A 118 13.20 -0.15 6.49
C MET A 118 13.67 0.84 7.58
N PRO A 119 14.68 1.67 7.31
CA PRO A 119 15.30 2.55 8.31
C PRO A 119 14.44 3.79 8.63
N VAL A 120 13.32 3.97 7.91
CA VAL A 120 12.48 5.17 8.00
C VAL A 120 11.03 4.81 8.34
N THR A 121 10.33 5.76 8.97
CA THR A 121 8.88 5.69 9.22
C THR A 121 8.13 6.60 8.24
N ASN A 122 6.78 6.48 8.20
CA ASN A 122 5.94 7.34 7.36
C ASN A 122 6.03 8.85 7.71
N LYS A 123 6.58 9.20 8.87
CA LYS A 123 6.75 10.59 9.33
C LYS A 123 8.20 11.04 9.31
N GLU A 124 9.10 10.28 8.69
CA GLU A 124 10.52 10.64 8.63
C GLU A 124 10.72 11.94 7.85
N ARG A 125 11.50 12.86 8.43
CA ARG A 125 11.86 14.13 7.82
C ARG A 125 13.38 14.33 7.73
N ASN A 126 14.15 13.42 8.32
CA ASN A 126 15.61 13.48 8.27
C ASN A 126 16.08 13.08 6.87
N VAL A 127 16.60 14.05 6.12
CA VAL A 127 17.06 13.87 4.73
C VAL A 127 18.14 12.81 4.61
N THR A 128 19.06 12.72 5.58
CA THR A 128 20.12 11.71 5.59
C THR A 128 19.55 10.31 5.68
N LYS A 129 18.57 10.07 6.56
CA LYS A 129 17.88 8.78 6.68
C LYS A 129 17.07 8.45 5.42
N LEU A 130 16.43 9.43 4.81
CA LEU A 130 15.71 9.23 3.54
C LEU A 130 16.65 8.83 2.41
N ARG A 131 17.82 9.49 2.29
CA ARG A 131 18.86 9.13 1.31
C ARG A 131 19.44 7.73 1.59
N GLN A 132 19.64 7.38 2.86
CA GLN A 132 20.07 6.03 3.25
C GLN A 132 19.04 4.98 2.85
N ALA A 133 17.74 5.21 3.11
CA ALA A 133 16.68 4.31 2.70
C ALA A 133 16.64 4.11 1.18
N TYR A 134 16.80 5.19 0.41
CA TYR A 134 16.90 5.13 -1.05
C TYR A 134 18.09 4.29 -1.51
N ALA A 135 19.29 4.56 -0.96
CA ALA A 135 20.51 3.83 -1.33
C ALA A 135 20.40 2.32 -1.02
N LEU A 136 19.81 1.95 0.12
CA LEU A 136 19.57 0.56 0.48
C LEU A 136 18.58 -0.13 -0.49
N GLY A 137 17.50 0.56 -0.85
CA GLY A 137 16.54 0.06 -1.83
C GLY A 137 17.17 -0.14 -3.20
N MET A 138 17.95 0.82 -3.68
CA MET A 138 18.67 0.73 -4.96
C MET A 138 19.69 -0.41 -4.98
N ALA A 139 20.47 -0.56 -3.92
CA ALA A 139 21.48 -1.63 -3.82
C ALA A 139 20.79 -3.02 -3.84
N GLN A 140 19.70 -3.18 -3.10
CA GLN A 140 18.93 -4.42 -3.10
C GLN A 140 18.29 -4.69 -4.47
N ALA A 141 17.66 -3.69 -5.09
CA ALA A 141 17.05 -3.81 -6.41
C ALA A 141 18.07 -4.24 -7.47
N ASN A 142 19.26 -3.63 -7.49
CA ASN A 142 20.32 -4.00 -8.41
C ASN A 142 20.81 -5.44 -8.19
N ALA A 143 20.89 -5.90 -6.95
CA ALA A 143 21.29 -7.27 -6.63
C ALA A 143 20.23 -8.32 -7.06
N GLU A 144 18.96 -7.96 -7.03
CA GLU A 144 17.84 -8.84 -7.38
C GLU A 144 17.40 -8.71 -8.85
N LEU A 145 17.89 -7.72 -9.57
CA LEU A 145 17.51 -7.46 -10.98
C LEU A 145 17.62 -8.67 -11.91
N PRO A 146 18.64 -9.56 -11.81
CA PRO A 146 18.68 -10.77 -12.64
C PRO A 146 17.48 -11.70 -12.42
N GLN A 147 17.03 -11.84 -11.18
CA GLN A 147 15.86 -12.66 -10.84
C GLN A 147 14.56 -12.02 -11.36
N TRP A 148 14.47 -10.70 -11.31
CA TRP A 148 13.33 -9.96 -11.86
C TRP A 148 13.19 -10.17 -13.36
N ARG A 149 14.33 -10.10 -14.10
CA ARG A 149 14.35 -10.34 -15.54
C ARG A 149 13.87 -11.75 -15.90
N VAL A 150 14.33 -12.76 -15.15
CA VAL A 150 13.87 -14.14 -15.33
C VAL A 150 12.36 -14.24 -15.11
N PHE A 151 11.83 -13.65 -14.04
CA PHE A 151 10.39 -13.67 -13.77
C PHE A 151 9.60 -12.94 -14.87
N LEU A 152 10.08 -11.80 -15.34
CA LEU A 152 9.40 -10.99 -16.36
C LEU A 152 9.59 -11.51 -17.79
N GLY A 153 10.53 -12.41 -18.01
CA GLY A 153 10.84 -12.95 -19.35
C GLY A 153 11.60 -11.96 -20.26
N VAL A 154 12.45 -11.07 -19.69
CA VAL A 154 13.21 -10.03 -20.38
C VAL A 154 14.69 -10.05 -20.03
#